data_d3e6199ba1794bfeaff2a33b1ce7f4e5
#
_entry.id   d3e6199ba1794bfeaff2a33b1ce7f4e5
#
_cell.length_a   1.000
_cell.length_b   1.000
_cell.length_c   1.000
_cell.angle_alpha   90.00
_cell.angle_beta   90.00
_cell.angle_gamma   90.00
#
_symmetry.space_group_name_H-M   'P 1'
#
loop_
_entity.id
_entity.type
_entity.pdbx_description
1 polymer ?
#
loop_
_entity_poly.entity_id
_entity_poly.type
_entity_poly.pdbx_seq_one_letter_code
_entity_poly.pdbx_strand_id
1 'polypeptide(L)'
;MMAACRRVVAFALLVSAGLVHRVAEAGERNHKYAEGDEVTLWVNKVGPYHNPHETYEYYDLPFCKPVEGVETRRRSNSLGEQLEGHELMNSGYLLSFTKDVAKTKVCSMKLSAEDAKTFASAVDNRYWYQLYLDDLPLWGMVGEADETGAQSIYTHRKLSLGYNGPNVIEVNMTSENLVRIEEGADLDFTYEVTWIPSTTAFANRFDRYLDVDFFGHQIHWLSIFNSTMMVVFLCGLVSLILFRTLRNDFARYA
;
A
#
# COMPACT_ATOMS: atom_id res chain seq x y z
N MET A 1 52.03 -26.30 -1.38
CA MET A 1 51.36 -25.16 -2.02
C MET A 1 49.88 -25.42 -2.36
N MET A 2 49.51 -26.58 -2.95
CA MET A 2 48.12 -26.92 -3.29
C MET A 2 47.15 -27.03 -2.09
N ALA A 3 47.61 -27.52 -0.93
CA ALA A 3 46.75 -27.70 0.24
C ALA A 3 46.34 -26.37 0.93
N ALA A 4 47.23 -25.37 0.89
CA ALA A 4 46.93 -24.03 1.43
C ALA A 4 45.93 -23.26 0.54
N CYS A 5 46.04 -23.40 -0.78
CA CYS A 5 45.11 -22.77 -1.73
C CYS A 5 43.68 -23.34 -1.60
N ARG A 6 43.55 -24.68 -1.39
CA ARG A 6 42.24 -25.31 -1.13
C ARG A 6 41.56 -24.83 0.16
N ARG A 7 42.35 -24.57 1.23
CA ARG A 7 41.78 -24.06 2.49
C ARG A 7 41.32 -22.59 2.38
N VAL A 8 42.06 -21.76 1.64
CA VAL A 8 41.67 -20.37 1.39
C VAL A 8 40.41 -20.27 0.54
N VAL A 9 40.30 -21.09 -0.52
CA VAL A 9 39.09 -21.13 -1.37
C VAL A 9 37.89 -21.66 -0.58
N ALA A 10 38.06 -22.71 0.26
CA ALA A 10 36.99 -23.22 1.10
C ALA A 10 36.52 -22.20 2.14
N PHE A 11 37.45 -21.42 2.73
CA PHE A 11 37.11 -20.38 3.69
C PHE A 11 36.41 -19.19 3.02
N ALA A 12 36.86 -18.78 1.82
CA ALA A 12 36.20 -17.73 1.03
C ALA A 12 34.78 -18.14 0.62
N LEU A 13 34.56 -19.42 0.24
CA LEU A 13 33.23 -19.94 -0.09
C LEU A 13 32.31 -20.02 1.14
N LEU A 14 32.83 -20.36 2.32
CA LEU A 14 32.06 -20.37 3.57
C LEU A 14 31.69 -18.95 4.02
N VAL A 15 32.58 -17.98 3.86
CA VAL A 15 32.32 -16.58 4.18
C VAL A 15 31.29 -15.99 3.21
N SER A 16 31.42 -16.29 1.90
CA SER A 16 30.44 -15.82 0.90
C SER A 16 29.06 -16.49 1.11
N ALA A 17 29.01 -17.78 1.43
CA ALA A 17 27.76 -18.47 1.75
C ALA A 17 27.11 -17.93 3.03
N GLY A 18 27.90 -17.58 4.06
CA GLY A 18 27.42 -16.95 5.28
C GLY A 18 26.90 -15.51 5.08
N LEU A 19 27.53 -14.74 4.20
CA LEU A 19 27.03 -13.41 3.83
C LEU A 19 25.74 -13.51 3.00
N VAL A 20 25.70 -14.42 2.03
CA VAL A 20 24.46 -14.65 1.21
C VAL A 20 23.31 -15.16 2.08
N HIS A 21 23.60 -16.00 3.10
CA HIS A 21 22.55 -16.46 4.02
C HIS A 21 22.01 -15.34 4.92
N ARG A 22 22.87 -14.42 5.37
CA ARG A 22 22.43 -13.28 6.17
C ARG A 22 21.61 -12.26 5.35
N VAL A 23 21.95 -12.03 4.09
CA VAL A 23 21.17 -11.18 3.18
C VAL A 23 19.80 -11.82 2.84
N ALA A 24 19.67 -13.14 2.90
CA ALA A 24 18.40 -13.84 2.65
C ALA A 24 17.47 -13.90 3.88
N GLU A 25 17.96 -13.59 5.10
CA GLU A 25 17.17 -13.68 6.34
C GLU A 25 16.54 -12.36 6.77
N ALA A 26 17.07 -11.23 6.33
CA ALA A 26 16.55 -9.90 6.69
C ALA A 26 15.64 -9.36 5.57
N GLY A 27 14.56 -8.69 5.94
CA GLY A 27 13.71 -7.93 5.02
C GLY A 27 12.24 -8.36 5.01
N GLU A 28 11.53 -7.85 4.03
CA GLU A 28 10.08 -7.91 3.88
C GLU A 28 9.49 -9.34 3.82
N ARG A 29 10.26 -10.35 3.38
CA ARG A 29 9.78 -11.75 3.27
C ARG A 29 9.57 -12.45 4.61
N ASN A 30 10.35 -12.11 5.61
CA ASN A 30 10.30 -12.69 6.95
C ASN A 30 9.97 -11.64 8.03
N HIS A 31 9.74 -10.40 7.61
CA HIS A 31 9.40 -9.26 8.46
C HIS A 31 10.42 -9.00 9.59
N LYS A 32 11.69 -9.34 9.34
CA LYS A 32 12.77 -9.17 10.31
C LYS A 32 13.85 -8.27 9.75
N TYR A 33 14.17 -7.24 10.48
CA TYR A 33 15.14 -6.23 10.10
C TYR A 33 16.21 -6.10 11.20
N ALA A 34 17.44 -5.94 10.79
CA ALA A 34 18.52 -5.48 11.66
C ALA A 34 18.57 -3.96 11.66
N GLU A 35 19.19 -3.37 12.69
CA GLU A 35 19.35 -1.92 12.76
C GLU A 35 20.05 -1.38 11.51
N GLY A 36 19.41 -0.45 10.84
CA GLY A 36 19.90 0.18 9.61
C GLY A 36 19.62 -0.55 8.32
N ASP A 37 18.94 -1.70 8.35
CA ASP A 37 18.45 -2.35 7.14
C ASP A 37 17.47 -1.45 6.38
N GLU A 38 17.50 -1.55 5.07
CA GLU A 38 16.55 -0.81 4.21
C GLU A 38 15.14 -1.36 4.37
N VAL A 39 14.19 -0.46 4.63
CA VAL A 39 12.75 -0.76 4.67
C VAL A 39 12.09 0.00 3.53
N THR A 40 11.55 -0.72 2.55
CA THR A 40 10.97 -0.10 1.36
C THR A 40 9.54 0.35 1.62
N LEU A 41 9.26 1.61 1.31
CA LEU A 41 7.90 2.13 1.24
C LEU A 41 7.37 1.96 -0.18
N TRP A 42 6.32 1.20 -0.33
CA TRP A 42 5.67 0.94 -1.61
C TRP A 42 4.47 1.87 -1.82
N VAL A 43 4.34 2.44 -3.01
CA VAL A 43 3.12 3.12 -3.45
C VAL A 43 2.27 2.15 -4.26
N ASN A 44 0.96 2.24 -4.12
CA ASN A 44 0.02 1.36 -4.81
C ASN A 44 -0.89 2.19 -5.72
N LYS A 45 -2.11 2.40 -5.31
CA LYS A 45 -3.16 3.01 -6.10
C LYS A 45 -3.52 4.40 -5.59
N VAL A 46 -4.09 5.20 -6.47
CA VAL A 46 -4.71 6.48 -6.16
C VAL A 46 -6.10 6.53 -6.81
N GLY A 47 -7.05 7.18 -6.16
CA GLY A 47 -8.40 7.32 -6.73
C GLY A 47 -9.34 8.14 -5.83
N PRO A 48 -10.57 8.40 -6.30
CA PRO A 48 -11.54 9.19 -5.56
C PRO A 48 -12.04 8.47 -4.32
N TYR A 49 -12.07 9.18 -3.19
CA TYR A 49 -12.55 8.63 -1.91
C TYR A 49 -13.99 8.09 -1.97
N HIS A 50 -14.84 8.72 -2.77
CA HIS A 50 -16.25 8.34 -2.88
C HIS A 50 -16.50 7.13 -3.79
N ASN A 51 -15.54 6.74 -4.60
CA ASN A 51 -15.64 5.59 -5.50
C ASN A 51 -14.41 4.68 -5.39
N PRO A 52 -14.36 3.78 -4.40
CA PRO A 52 -13.19 2.92 -4.16
C PRO A 52 -12.87 1.94 -5.30
N HIS A 53 -13.80 1.74 -6.24
CA HIS A 53 -13.60 0.86 -7.40
C HIS A 53 -12.88 1.56 -8.54
N GLU A 54 -12.85 2.88 -8.55
CA GLU A 54 -12.12 3.68 -9.52
C GLU A 54 -10.70 3.92 -9.00
N THR A 55 -9.75 3.23 -9.57
CA THR A 55 -8.35 3.31 -9.13
C THR A 55 -7.42 3.48 -10.32
N TYR A 56 -6.39 4.29 -10.12
CA TYR A 56 -5.33 4.62 -11.07
C TYR A 56 -3.98 4.27 -10.47
N GLU A 57 -2.94 4.20 -11.28
CA GLU A 57 -1.58 4.06 -10.78
C GLU A 57 -1.16 5.32 -10.02
N TYR A 58 -0.40 5.16 -8.94
CA TYR A 58 0.04 6.30 -8.12
C TYR A 58 0.77 7.37 -8.93
N TYR A 59 1.59 6.94 -9.91
CA TYR A 59 2.38 7.84 -10.75
C TYR A 59 1.65 8.32 -12.02
N ASP A 60 0.36 8.06 -12.16
CA ASP A 60 -0.50 8.77 -13.11
C ASP A 60 -0.74 10.21 -12.66
N LEU A 61 -0.68 10.45 -11.33
CA LEU A 61 -0.50 11.79 -10.82
C LEU A 61 0.96 12.21 -10.94
N PRO A 62 1.26 13.50 -11.20
CA PRO A 62 2.63 13.98 -11.40
C PRO A 62 3.42 14.09 -10.09
N PHE A 63 3.42 13.01 -9.28
CA PHE A 63 4.29 12.90 -8.13
C PHE A 63 5.73 12.58 -8.54
N CYS A 64 6.67 12.85 -7.63
CA CYS A 64 8.08 12.48 -7.82
C CYS A 64 8.25 10.99 -8.06
N LYS A 65 8.87 10.64 -9.17
CA LYS A 65 9.28 9.26 -9.47
C LYS A 65 10.65 8.97 -8.84
N PRO A 66 10.91 7.70 -8.43
CA PRO A 66 12.24 7.30 -7.98
C PRO A 66 13.31 7.60 -9.04
N VAL A 67 14.55 7.81 -8.58
CA VAL A 67 15.69 8.05 -9.47
C VAL A 67 15.93 6.81 -10.35
N GLU A 68 16.35 7.02 -11.60
CA GLU A 68 16.72 5.92 -12.51
C GLU A 68 17.74 4.97 -11.86
N GLY A 69 17.49 3.66 -11.96
CA GLY A 69 18.34 2.62 -11.37
C GLY A 69 17.84 2.05 -10.04
N VAL A 70 16.85 2.66 -9.42
CA VAL A 70 16.12 2.05 -8.29
C VAL A 70 15.11 1.07 -8.86
N GLU A 71 15.03 -0.13 -8.27
CA GLU A 71 14.01 -1.13 -8.65
C GLU A 71 12.62 -0.54 -8.43
N THR A 72 11.92 -0.26 -9.53
CA THR A 72 10.66 0.51 -9.48
C THR A 72 9.47 -0.33 -9.06
N ARG A 73 9.48 -1.66 -9.28
CA ARG A 73 8.37 -2.57 -8.95
C ARG A 73 8.79 -3.64 -7.97
N ARG A 74 7.84 -4.08 -7.14
CA ARG A 74 8.04 -5.23 -6.24
C ARG A 74 8.23 -6.50 -7.06
N ARG A 75 9.25 -7.30 -6.73
CA ARG A 75 9.63 -8.52 -7.47
C ARG A 75 8.59 -9.64 -7.43
N SER A 76 7.82 -9.73 -6.37
CA SER A 76 6.80 -10.77 -6.22
C SER A 76 5.60 -10.25 -5.46
N ASN A 77 4.46 -10.24 -6.13
CA ASN A 77 3.18 -10.02 -5.50
C ASN A 77 2.55 -11.38 -5.17
N SER A 78 1.82 -11.46 -4.07
CA SER A 78 0.98 -12.62 -3.78
C SER A 78 -0.13 -12.75 -4.82
N LEU A 79 -0.70 -13.96 -4.96
CA LEU A 79 -1.83 -14.15 -5.89
C LEU A 79 -3.02 -13.25 -5.52
N GLY A 80 -3.27 -13.04 -4.22
CA GLY A 80 -4.33 -12.14 -3.74
C GLY A 80 -4.10 -10.71 -4.16
N GLU A 81 -2.89 -10.18 -3.98
CA GLU A 81 -2.52 -8.83 -4.41
C GLU A 81 -2.70 -8.64 -5.93
N GLN A 82 -2.32 -9.65 -6.71
CA GLN A 82 -2.49 -9.61 -8.17
C GLN A 82 -3.97 -9.63 -8.58
N LEU A 83 -4.80 -10.44 -7.91
CA LEU A 83 -6.24 -10.50 -8.17
C LEU A 83 -6.96 -9.21 -7.78
N GLU A 84 -6.48 -8.53 -6.74
CA GLU A 84 -6.95 -7.20 -6.35
C GLU A 84 -6.40 -6.09 -7.26
N GLY A 85 -5.53 -6.45 -8.21
CA GLY A 85 -4.90 -5.51 -9.13
C GLY A 85 -3.90 -4.58 -8.45
N HIS A 86 -3.22 -5.02 -7.39
CA HIS A 86 -2.16 -4.25 -6.75
C HIS A 86 -0.93 -4.19 -7.65
N GLU A 87 -0.43 -3.00 -7.87
CA GLU A 87 0.80 -2.75 -8.59
C GLU A 87 1.74 -1.90 -7.71
N LEU A 88 2.48 -2.61 -6.84
CA LEU A 88 3.36 -1.97 -5.88
C LEU A 88 4.62 -1.44 -6.56
N MET A 89 4.81 -0.13 -6.48
CA MET A 89 5.98 0.57 -6.99
C MET A 89 6.76 1.23 -5.85
N ASN A 90 8.08 1.33 -5.98
CA ASN A 90 8.92 1.98 -4.98
C ASN A 90 8.60 3.48 -4.91
N SER A 91 8.43 4.00 -3.69
CA SER A 91 8.16 5.42 -3.44
C SER A 91 9.39 6.33 -3.65
N GLY A 92 10.59 5.75 -3.68
CA GLY A 92 11.85 6.50 -3.68
C GLY A 92 12.25 7.08 -2.32
N TYR A 93 11.52 6.77 -1.24
CA TYR A 93 11.89 7.19 0.11
C TYR A 93 12.94 6.25 0.68
N LEU A 94 14.01 6.82 1.21
CA LEU A 94 15.08 6.05 1.86
C LEU A 94 14.77 5.92 3.35
N LEU A 95 14.30 4.74 3.75
CA LEU A 95 13.97 4.39 5.12
C LEU A 95 14.96 3.34 5.62
N SER A 96 15.52 3.56 6.80
CA SER A 96 16.36 2.57 7.46
C SER A 96 15.74 2.17 8.81
N PHE A 97 15.71 0.87 9.08
CA PHE A 97 15.10 0.35 10.30
C PHE A 97 15.73 0.95 11.54
N THR A 98 14.90 1.46 12.46
CA THR A 98 15.29 2.14 13.73
C THR A 98 16.15 3.40 13.58
N LYS A 99 16.30 3.95 12.37
CA LYS A 99 16.99 5.23 12.17
C LYS A 99 16.00 6.32 11.78
N ASP A 100 15.94 7.35 12.59
CA ASP A 100 15.14 8.53 12.30
C ASP A 100 15.73 9.29 11.10
N VAL A 101 14.84 9.81 10.27
CA VAL A 101 15.18 10.66 9.13
C VAL A 101 14.59 12.03 9.39
N ALA A 102 15.47 13.03 9.54
CA ALA A 102 15.05 14.42 9.61
C ALA A 102 14.41 14.85 8.30
N LYS A 103 13.66 15.95 8.32
CA LYS A 103 12.99 16.47 7.12
C LYS A 103 13.93 16.49 5.91
N THR A 104 13.69 15.58 5.00
CA THR A 104 14.51 15.34 3.80
C THR A 104 13.69 15.59 2.54
N LYS A 105 14.31 16.18 1.55
CA LYS A 105 13.68 16.44 0.26
C LYS A 105 13.74 15.18 -0.61
N VAL A 106 12.58 14.81 -1.17
CA VAL A 106 12.48 13.74 -2.19
C VAL A 106 12.80 14.30 -3.56
N CYS A 107 12.08 15.35 -3.97
CA CYS A 107 12.31 16.06 -5.21
C CYS A 107 11.74 17.48 -5.15
N SER A 108 12.13 18.28 -6.15
CA SER A 108 11.49 19.55 -6.48
C SER A 108 10.97 19.48 -7.90
N MET A 109 9.78 20.01 -8.09
CA MET A 109 9.21 20.14 -9.42
C MET A 109 8.56 21.51 -9.59
N LYS A 110 8.60 22.04 -10.79
CA LYS A 110 7.85 23.22 -11.17
C LYS A 110 6.58 22.76 -11.87
N LEU A 111 5.45 23.23 -11.36
CA LEU A 111 4.14 22.79 -11.82
C LEU A 111 3.87 23.32 -13.23
N SER A 112 3.68 22.44 -14.19
CA SER A 112 3.18 22.84 -15.51
C SER A 112 1.67 23.11 -15.45
N ALA A 113 1.12 23.75 -16.47
CA ALA A 113 -0.32 23.99 -16.58
C ALA A 113 -1.14 22.68 -16.60
N GLU A 114 -0.59 21.63 -17.21
CA GLU A 114 -1.22 20.30 -17.28
C GLU A 114 -1.17 19.59 -15.93
N ASP A 115 -0.02 19.60 -15.26
CA ASP A 115 0.15 19.02 -13.92
C ASP A 115 -0.73 19.73 -12.88
N ALA A 116 -0.80 21.06 -12.95
CA ALA A 116 -1.67 21.85 -12.08
C ALA A 116 -3.14 21.46 -12.24
N LYS A 117 -3.59 21.28 -13.49
CA LYS A 117 -4.96 20.84 -13.79
C LYS A 117 -5.21 19.41 -13.29
N THR A 118 -4.24 18.51 -13.43
CA THR A 118 -4.35 17.13 -12.97
C THR A 118 -4.45 17.07 -11.45
N PHE A 119 -3.58 17.76 -10.72
CA PHE A 119 -3.67 17.82 -9.26
C PHE A 119 -4.95 18.53 -8.78
N ALA A 120 -5.36 19.60 -9.43
CA ALA A 120 -6.60 20.31 -9.10
C ALA A 120 -7.82 19.38 -9.23
N SER A 121 -7.91 18.62 -10.32
CA SER A 121 -8.95 17.63 -10.51
C SER A 121 -8.92 16.52 -9.45
N ALA A 122 -7.72 16.06 -9.05
CA ALA A 122 -7.56 15.06 -8.00
C ALA A 122 -8.02 15.60 -6.63
N VAL A 123 -7.74 16.86 -6.33
CA VAL A 123 -8.19 17.51 -5.08
C VAL A 123 -9.71 17.69 -5.07
N ASP A 124 -10.33 18.16 -6.16
CA ASP A 124 -11.78 18.33 -6.27
C ASP A 124 -12.53 17.01 -6.07
N ASN A 125 -11.99 15.92 -6.60
CA ASN A 125 -12.55 14.58 -6.46
C ASN A 125 -12.10 13.87 -5.18
N ARG A 126 -11.41 14.58 -4.27
CA ARG A 126 -10.91 14.06 -3.00
C ARG A 126 -10.13 12.75 -3.19
N TYR A 127 -9.14 12.77 -4.07
CA TYR A 127 -8.30 11.60 -4.30
C TYR A 127 -7.50 11.27 -3.06
N TRP A 128 -7.44 9.99 -2.77
CA TRP A 128 -6.59 9.41 -1.75
C TRP A 128 -5.69 8.35 -2.38
N TYR A 129 -4.55 8.13 -1.79
CA TYR A 129 -3.59 7.13 -2.23
C TYR A 129 -3.28 6.14 -1.12
N GLN A 130 -2.91 4.94 -1.54
CA GLN A 130 -2.55 3.85 -0.65
C GLN A 130 -1.07 3.53 -0.79
N LEU A 131 -0.41 3.34 0.35
CA LEU A 131 0.98 2.93 0.46
C LEU A 131 1.06 1.65 1.31
N TYR A 132 2.17 0.94 1.19
CA TYR A 132 2.47 -0.22 2.01
C TYR A 132 3.90 -0.14 2.56
N LEU A 133 4.07 -0.48 3.81
CA LEU A 133 5.36 -0.64 4.46
C LEU A 133 5.33 -1.94 5.26
N ASP A 134 6.17 -2.90 4.87
CA ASP A 134 6.21 -4.23 5.47
C ASP A 134 4.82 -4.89 5.57
N ASP A 135 4.05 -4.86 4.46
CA ASP A 135 2.66 -5.31 4.31
C ASP A 135 1.61 -4.53 5.14
N LEU A 136 2.02 -3.52 5.90
CA LEU A 136 1.10 -2.66 6.62
C LEU A 136 0.61 -1.52 5.73
N PRO A 137 -0.71 -1.35 5.56
CA PRO A 137 -1.27 -0.33 4.71
C PRO A 137 -1.27 1.05 5.37
N LEU A 138 -1.06 2.08 4.55
CA LEU A 138 -1.17 3.49 4.89
C LEU A 138 -2.02 4.20 3.83
N TRP A 139 -2.70 5.25 4.25
CA TRP A 139 -3.48 6.08 3.34
C TRP A 139 -3.15 7.55 3.55
N GLY A 140 -3.21 8.31 2.47
CA GLY A 140 -3.05 9.76 2.51
C GLY A 140 -3.93 10.43 1.47
N MET A 141 -4.31 11.67 1.76
CA MET A 141 -5.01 12.53 0.82
C MET A 141 -4.01 13.24 -0.08
N VAL A 142 -4.38 13.47 -1.33
CA VAL A 142 -3.56 14.22 -2.28
C VAL A 142 -3.48 15.69 -1.87
N GLY A 143 -4.60 16.26 -1.49
CA GLY A 143 -4.71 17.65 -1.07
C GLY A 143 -6.11 17.98 -0.57
N GLU A 144 -6.34 19.26 -0.31
CA GLU A 144 -7.61 19.79 0.17
C GLU A 144 -7.98 21.08 -0.58
N ALA A 145 -9.28 21.32 -0.72
CA ALA A 145 -9.81 22.59 -1.14
C ALA A 145 -10.26 23.37 0.09
N ASP A 146 -9.91 24.66 0.16
CA ASP A 146 -10.36 25.55 1.22
C ASP A 146 -11.84 25.95 1.06
N GLU A 147 -12.38 26.69 2.03
CA GLU A 147 -13.77 27.17 2.00
C GLU A 147 -14.05 28.10 0.79
N THR A 148 -13.03 28.68 0.19
CA THR A 148 -13.13 29.54 -1.00
C THR A 148 -13.06 28.75 -2.31
N GLY A 149 -12.82 27.43 -2.23
CA GLY A 149 -12.63 26.53 -3.39
C GLY A 149 -11.21 26.57 -3.95
N ALA A 150 -10.25 27.20 -3.25
CA ALA A 150 -8.86 27.15 -3.68
C ALA A 150 -8.24 25.81 -3.30
N GLN A 151 -7.65 25.17 -4.30
CA GLN A 151 -7.07 23.82 -4.18
C GLN A 151 -5.62 23.90 -3.75
N SER A 152 -5.26 23.03 -2.80
CA SER A 152 -3.91 22.92 -2.26
C SER A 152 -3.48 21.45 -2.17
N ILE A 153 -2.20 21.17 -2.40
CA ILE A 153 -1.61 19.85 -2.33
C ILE A 153 -0.73 19.72 -1.08
N TYR A 154 -0.75 18.54 -0.46
CA TYR A 154 0.17 18.19 0.61
C TYR A 154 1.55 17.89 0.07
N THR A 155 2.57 18.61 0.55
CA THR A 155 3.95 18.45 0.09
C THR A 155 4.90 17.85 1.12
N HIS A 156 4.43 17.68 2.37
CA HIS A 156 5.23 17.04 3.42
C HIS A 156 4.52 15.82 3.98
N ARG A 157 5.27 14.72 4.14
CA ARG A 157 4.79 13.47 4.75
C ARG A 157 5.61 13.15 5.98
N LYS A 158 4.92 13.01 7.09
CA LYS A 158 5.51 12.61 8.36
C LYS A 158 5.13 11.17 8.67
N LEU A 159 6.13 10.31 8.72
CA LEU A 159 5.99 8.89 9.01
C LEU A 159 6.36 8.62 10.46
N SER A 160 5.47 7.98 11.21
CA SER A 160 5.71 7.50 12.56
C SER A 160 5.61 5.97 12.57
N LEU A 161 6.74 5.30 12.75
CA LEU A 161 6.91 3.86 12.57
C LEU A 161 7.15 3.20 13.92
N GLY A 162 6.24 2.30 14.32
CA GLY A 162 6.37 1.51 15.54
C GLY A 162 7.11 0.20 15.30
N TYR A 163 8.06 -0.14 16.17
CA TYR A 163 8.81 -1.39 16.08
C TYR A 163 8.83 -2.16 17.39
N ASN A 164 8.94 -3.49 17.31
CA ASN A 164 9.15 -4.37 18.46
C ASN A 164 10.18 -5.45 18.11
N GLY A 165 11.35 -5.36 18.73
CA GLY A 165 12.50 -6.19 18.36
C GLY A 165 12.88 -5.97 16.89
N PRO A 166 12.96 -7.02 16.07
CA PRO A 166 13.34 -6.91 14.67
C PRO A 166 12.17 -6.61 13.71
N ASN A 167 10.95 -6.39 14.22
CA ASN A 167 9.74 -6.31 13.41
C ASN A 167 9.14 -4.91 13.38
N VAL A 168 8.62 -4.51 12.23
CA VAL A 168 7.74 -3.36 12.09
C VAL A 168 6.34 -3.77 12.55
N ILE A 169 5.76 -2.99 13.45
CA ILE A 169 4.49 -3.31 14.11
C ILE A 169 3.40 -2.35 13.72
N GLU A 170 3.75 -1.08 13.58
CA GLU A 170 2.78 -0.01 13.40
C GLU A 170 3.32 1.03 12.43
N VAL A 171 2.46 1.51 11.55
CA VAL A 171 2.79 2.56 10.60
C VAL A 171 1.69 3.62 10.63
N ASN A 172 2.12 4.87 10.81
CA ASN A 172 1.24 6.03 10.76
C ASN A 172 1.85 7.07 9.83
N MET A 173 1.00 7.76 9.09
CA MET A 173 1.40 8.84 8.23
C MET A 173 0.47 10.03 8.41
N THR A 174 1.05 11.21 8.53
CA THR A 174 0.33 12.49 8.43
C THR A 174 0.83 13.25 7.22
N SER A 175 -0.09 13.91 6.53
CA SER A 175 0.21 14.78 5.41
C SER A 175 0.14 16.22 5.90
N GLU A 176 1.18 17.01 5.65
CA GLU A 176 1.35 18.37 6.15
C GLU A 176 1.83 19.30 5.03
N ASN A 177 1.92 20.58 5.31
CA ASN A 177 2.41 21.62 4.41
C ASN A 177 1.60 21.71 3.11
N LEU A 178 0.43 22.33 3.19
CA LEU A 178 -0.40 22.64 2.02
C LEU A 178 0.23 23.75 1.18
N VAL A 179 0.40 23.48 -0.10
CA VAL A 179 0.86 24.45 -1.09
C VAL A 179 -0.23 24.61 -2.14
N ARG A 180 -0.58 25.86 -2.46
CA ARG A 180 -1.61 26.18 -3.43
C ARG A 180 -1.23 25.72 -4.83
N ILE A 181 -2.18 25.13 -5.54
CA ILE A 181 -1.98 24.63 -6.89
C ILE A 181 -2.14 25.80 -7.86
N GLU A 182 -1.02 26.30 -8.39
CA GLU A 182 -0.98 27.36 -9.39
C GLU A 182 0.04 26.99 -10.47
N GLU A 183 -0.21 27.39 -11.71
CA GLU A 183 0.77 27.21 -12.78
C GLU A 183 2.08 27.91 -12.45
N GLY A 184 3.19 27.22 -12.58
CA GLY A 184 4.53 27.73 -12.27
C GLY A 184 4.90 27.70 -10.80
N ALA A 185 4.06 27.19 -9.90
CA ALA A 185 4.39 27.00 -8.49
C ALA A 185 5.54 25.98 -8.33
N ASP A 186 6.47 26.26 -7.44
CA ASP A 186 7.53 25.32 -7.08
C ASP A 186 7.07 24.41 -5.95
N LEU A 187 7.00 23.12 -6.21
CA LEU A 187 6.63 22.10 -5.24
C LEU A 187 7.88 21.34 -4.75
N ASP A 188 8.14 21.44 -3.47
CA ASP A 188 9.18 20.70 -2.77
C ASP A 188 8.58 19.55 -1.97
N PHE A 189 8.61 18.34 -2.50
CA PHE A 189 8.15 17.17 -1.77
C PHE A 189 9.20 16.73 -0.75
N THR A 190 8.77 16.63 0.50
CA THR A 190 9.63 16.32 1.63
C THR A 190 9.02 15.24 2.50
N TYR A 191 9.83 14.50 3.23
CA TYR A 191 9.38 13.53 4.23
C TYR A 191 10.26 13.57 5.48
N GLU A 192 9.71 13.09 6.58
CA GLU A 192 10.44 12.79 7.81
C GLU A 192 9.99 11.45 8.38
N VAL A 193 10.87 10.78 9.11
CA VAL A 193 10.60 9.47 9.70
C VAL A 193 11.02 9.46 11.14
N THR A 194 10.14 8.99 12.02
CA THR A 194 10.43 8.80 13.44
C THR A 194 10.09 7.36 13.84
N TRP A 195 11.03 6.67 14.45
CA TRP A 195 10.85 5.32 14.97
C TRP A 195 10.49 5.32 16.43
N ILE A 196 9.43 4.60 16.81
CA ILE A 196 8.91 4.55 18.17
C ILE A 196 8.85 3.10 18.64
N PRO A 197 9.45 2.75 19.81
CA PRO A 197 9.33 1.40 20.34
C PRO A 197 7.87 1.11 20.71
N SER A 198 7.36 -0.05 20.28
CA SER A 198 6.01 -0.53 20.58
C SER A 198 6.05 -1.78 21.44
N THR A 199 5.03 -1.98 22.27
CA THR A 199 4.87 -3.18 23.09
C THR A 199 3.99 -4.24 22.43
N THR A 200 3.35 -3.92 21.31
CA THR A 200 2.45 -4.80 20.58
C THR A 200 3.21 -5.98 19.98
N ALA A 201 2.69 -7.19 20.13
CA ALA A 201 3.29 -8.38 19.54
C ALA A 201 3.09 -8.39 18.01
N PHE A 202 4.05 -8.96 17.28
CA PHE A 202 3.99 -9.06 15.81
C PHE A 202 2.70 -9.73 15.30
N ALA A 203 2.19 -10.74 16.00
CA ALA A 203 0.95 -11.43 15.63
C ALA A 203 -0.29 -10.52 15.64
N ASN A 204 -0.26 -9.44 16.43
CA ASN A 204 -1.40 -8.55 16.65
C ASN A 204 -1.27 -7.23 15.86
N ARG A 205 -0.26 -7.11 14.97
CA ARG A 205 0.00 -5.86 14.25
C ARG A 205 -1.14 -5.42 13.32
N PHE A 206 -1.98 -6.37 12.88
CA PHE A 206 -3.14 -6.10 12.03
C PHE A 206 -4.44 -5.82 12.80
N ASP A 207 -4.48 -6.06 14.12
CA ASP A 207 -5.72 -5.92 14.91
C ASP A 207 -6.32 -4.52 14.79
N ARG A 208 -5.49 -3.47 14.75
CA ARG A 208 -5.95 -2.09 14.57
C ARG A 208 -6.69 -1.83 13.25
N TYR A 209 -6.37 -2.59 12.19
CA TYR A 209 -7.02 -2.49 10.88
C TYR A 209 -8.34 -3.30 10.82
N LEU A 210 -8.57 -4.16 11.79
CA LEU A 210 -9.82 -4.91 11.95
C LEU A 210 -10.83 -4.15 12.81
N ASP A 211 -10.42 -3.06 13.45
CA ASP A 211 -11.31 -2.24 14.25
C ASP A 211 -12.30 -1.50 13.32
N VAL A 212 -13.58 -1.80 13.49
CA VAL A 212 -14.68 -1.27 12.67
C VAL A 212 -14.78 0.25 12.77
N ASP A 213 -14.37 0.83 13.89
CA ASP A 213 -14.40 2.27 14.13
C ASP A 213 -13.30 3.03 13.37
N PHE A 214 -12.21 2.35 13.02
CA PHE A 214 -11.09 2.96 12.29
C PHE A 214 -11.42 3.20 10.79
N PHE A 215 -12.14 2.27 10.19
CA PHE A 215 -12.70 2.42 8.85
C PHE A 215 -14.19 2.57 9.01
N GLY A 216 -14.77 3.72 8.84
CA GLY A 216 -16.22 3.91 8.84
C GLY A 216 -16.91 2.92 7.88
N HIS A 217 -16.98 1.66 8.27
CA HIS A 217 -17.58 0.58 7.48
C HIS A 217 -19.08 0.83 7.39
N GLN A 218 -19.49 1.48 6.32
CA GLN A 218 -20.90 1.53 5.97
C GLN A 218 -21.30 0.13 5.48
N ILE A 219 -22.13 -0.54 6.28
CA ILE A 219 -22.76 -1.79 5.85
C ILE A 219 -23.62 -1.46 4.62
N HIS A 220 -23.25 -2.00 3.48
CA HIS A 220 -24.00 -1.82 2.23
C HIS A 220 -25.28 -2.68 2.25
N TRP A 221 -26.26 -2.27 3.03
CA TRP A 221 -27.54 -2.98 3.17
C TRP A 221 -28.20 -3.31 1.84
N LEU A 222 -28.10 -2.39 0.87
CA LEU A 222 -28.64 -2.61 -0.48
C LEU A 222 -27.97 -3.79 -1.19
N SER A 223 -26.65 -3.92 -1.06
CA SER A 223 -25.89 -5.03 -1.67
C SER A 223 -26.23 -6.37 -1.02
N ILE A 224 -26.35 -6.39 0.32
CA ILE A 224 -26.75 -7.59 1.09
C ILE A 224 -28.17 -8.01 0.70
N PHE A 225 -29.10 -7.06 0.65
CA PHE A 225 -30.49 -7.31 0.26
C PHE A 225 -30.57 -7.86 -1.17
N ASN A 226 -29.88 -7.23 -2.13
CA ASN A 226 -29.85 -7.65 -3.52
C ASN A 226 -29.28 -9.08 -3.67
N SER A 227 -28.18 -9.39 -3.01
CA SER A 227 -27.58 -10.73 -3.01
C SER A 227 -28.52 -11.78 -2.42
N THR A 228 -29.18 -11.45 -1.30
CA THR A 228 -30.15 -12.34 -0.64
C THR A 228 -31.36 -12.61 -1.53
N MET A 229 -31.90 -11.58 -2.18
CA MET A 229 -33.02 -11.72 -3.11
C MET A 229 -32.66 -12.59 -4.31
N MET A 230 -31.44 -12.46 -4.87
CA MET A 230 -30.97 -13.33 -5.95
C MET A 230 -30.90 -14.80 -5.53
N VAL A 231 -30.39 -15.08 -4.33
CA VAL A 231 -30.32 -16.46 -3.81
C VAL A 231 -31.72 -17.03 -3.62
N VAL A 232 -32.64 -16.30 -3.01
CA VAL A 232 -34.04 -16.73 -2.80
C VAL A 232 -34.74 -17.00 -4.13
N PHE A 233 -34.53 -16.10 -5.11
CA PHE A 233 -35.10 -16.27 -6.45
C PHE A 233 -34.58 -17.53 -7.17
N LEU A 234 -33.26 -17.76 -7.15
CA LEU A 234 -32.65 -18.95 -7.73
C LEU A 234 -33.11 -20.24 -7.04
N CYS A 235 -33.15 -20.25 -5.73
CA CYS A 235 -33.68 -21.40 -4.97
C CYS A 235 -35.14 -21.69 -5.32
N GLY A 236 -35.95 -20.64 -5.47
CA GLY A 236 -37.35 -20.75 -5.92
C GLY A 236 -37.47 -21.37 -7.32
N LEU A 237 -36.69 -20.89 -8.28
CA LEU A 237 -36.67 -21.44 -9.65
C LEU A 237 -36.25 -22.92 -9.68
N VAL A 238 -35.17 -23.27 -8.99
CA VAL A 238 -34.72 -24.67 -8.90
C VAL A 238 -35.77 -25.55 -8.28
N SER A 239 -36.41 -25.11 -7.19
CA SER A 239 -37.49 -25.84 -6.51
C SER A 239 -38.70 -26.07 -7.43
N LEU A 240 -39.09 -25.06 -8.22
CA LEU A 240 -40.17 -25.18 -9.19
C LEU A 240 -39.85 -26.19 -10.32
N ILE A 241 -38.61 -26.14 -10.83
CA ILE A 241 -38.17 -27.09 -11.86
C ILE A 241 -38.18 -28.52 -11.31
N LEU A 242 -37.62 -28.73 -10.13
CA LEU A 242 -37.60 -30.05 -9.48
C LEU A 242 -39.01 -30.55 -9.21
N PHE A 243 -39.88 -29.70 -8.65
CA PHE A 243 -41.28 -30.08 -8.39
C PHE A 243 -42.02 -30.49 -9.67
N ARG A 244 -41.83 -29.71 -10.75
CA ARG A 244 -42.43 -30.00 -12.05
C ARG A 244 -41.89 -31.29 -12.64
N THR A 245 -40.61 -31.55 -12.55
CA THR A 245 -39.98 -32.78 -13.03
C THR A 245 -40.50 -34.01 -12.27
N LEU A 246 -40.47 -33.94 -10.93
CA LEU A 246 -40.97 -35.02 -10.08
C LEU A 246 -42.45 -35.31 -10.32
N ARG A 247 -43.28 -34.29 -10.46
CA ARG A 247 -44.71 -34.46 -10.80
C ARG A 247 -44.91 -35.15 -12.13
N ASN A 248 -44.14 -34.82 -13.14
CA ASN A 248 -44.19 -35.46 -14.44
C ASN A 248 -43.73 -36.93 -14.39
N ASP A 249 -42.71 -37.22 -13.59
CA ASP A 249 -42.18 -38.58 -13.43
C ASP A 249 -43.20 -39.46 -12.66
N PHE A 250 -43.79 -38.96 -11.60
CA PHE A 250 -44.84 -39.69 -10.88
C PHE A 250 -46.06 -39.96 -11.78
N ALA A 251 -46.46 -39.01 -12.62
CA ALA A 251 -47.57 -39.21 -13.55
C ALA A 251 -47.27 -40.24 -14.67
N ARG A 252 -46.02 -40.57 -14.94
CA ARG A 252 -45.62 -41.61 -15.90
C ARG A 252 -45.59 -43.01 -15.29
N TYR A 253 -45.41 -43.11 -13.96
CA TYR A 253 -45.31 -44.40 -13.24
C TYR A 253 -46.60 -44.79 -12.48
N ALA A 254 -47.58 -43.90 -12.41
CA ALA A 254 -48.96 -44.17 -11.93
C ALA A 254 -49.85 -44.59 -13.08
#